data_0fff64cb2c2a60b1a7a145a76c9ad605
#
_entry.id   0fff64cb2c2a60b1a7a145a76c9ad605
#
_cell.length_a   1.000
_cell.length_b   1.000
_cell.length_c   1.000
_cell.angle_alpha   90.00
_cell.angle_beta   90.00
_cell.angle_gamma   90.00
#
_symmetry.space_group_name_H-M   'P 1'
#
loop_
_entity.id
_entity.type
_entity.pdbx_description
1 polymer ?
#
loop_
_entity_poly.entity_id
_entity_poly.type
_entity_poly.pdbx_seq_one_letter_code
_entity_poly.pdbx_strand_id
1 'polypeptide(L)'
;TFAKVITFIHIYKPMIHFFKQPISHLALPDKFTYPFHYTPHPLCVLAAEEVKEYIASREEWQEELAFGKMFGVLIVQKENKQETAKKEAVNEIGYLAAFSGNLAGKNLHPYFVPPVYDLLQPEGFFKIEEEQISSINIRIRELENNRSYLDLKEKWKTETEQAKAILNQAKAALKAAKEAREIRRQSSSALSEEEQASLIRESQYQKAEYKRLEKKWKKRLEELETETRHFETEIEQLKTERKERSAALQRKLFEQFRMLNARGEVKDLYTIFEQTVQKVPPAGAGECALPKLLQYAYLHQLKPLAMAEFWWGDSPKNEIRHHGYYYPSCKGKCEPILQHMLQGLEVDENPLLNSIHEDEELEIVYEDEWLVVVNKPAGMLSVPGKEEDRDSVYHRLKKKYPDATGPMIVHRLDMATSGLLLVAKTKEVHQHLQAQFASRSIKKRYVAVLDGATATVEKTALPPGRTGRIELPLCLNPLDRPRQIVSREHGKEAITEYRIISESEKHIRIAFYPLTGRTHQLRVHAAHPEGLGCPILGDELYGKKADRLYLHAEYIEFRHPISEKILRIQKEADF
;
A
#
# COMPACT_ATOMS: atom_id res chain seq x y z
N THR A 1 18.10 -28.00 -15.53
CA THR A 1 18.57 -29.17 -14.79
C THR A 1 19.43 -28.69 -13.62
N PHE A 2 19.24 -29.25 -12.43
CA PHE A 2 19.92 -28.97 -11.17
C PHE A 2 21.46 -28.83 -11.27
N ALA A 3 22.08 -29.58 -12.18
CA ALA A 3 23.52 -29.54 -12.43
C ALA A 3 24.06 -28.20 -12.98
N LYS A 4 23.28 -27.42 -13.74
CA LYS A 4 23.74 -26.12 -14.29
C LYS A 4 23.69 -24.97 -13.27
N VAL A 5 22.80 -25.04 -12.27
CA VAL A 5 22.73 -24.07 -11.16
C VAL A 5 23.92 -24.29 -10.20
N ILE A 6 24.29 -25.54 -9.96
CA ILE A 6 25.45 -25.91 -9.11
C ILE A 6 26.78 -25.54 -9.77
N THR A 7 26.90 -25.55 -11.10
CA THR A 7 28.16 -25.24 -11.81
C THR A 7 28.54 -23.75 -11.73
N PHE A 8 27.57 -22.85 -11.55
CA PHE A 8 27.84 -21.40 -11.34
C PHE A 8 28.31 -21.05 -9.92
N ILE A 9 27.98 -21.92 -8.95
CA ILE A 9 28.24 -21.68 -7.50
C ILE A 9 29.71 -22.03 -7.13
N HIS A 10 30.41 -22.79 -7.89
CA HIS A 10 31.75 -23.31 -7.50
C HIS A 10 32.94 -22.41 -7.85
N ILE A 11 32.76 -21.26 -8.51
CA ILE A 11 33.86 -20.43 -9.00
C ILE A 11 34.09 -19.15 -8.15
N TYR A 12 33.15 -18.72 -7.31
CA TYR A 12 33.31 -17.54 -6.49
C TYR A 12 33.42 -17.88 -5.00
N LYS A 13 34.51 -17.39 -4.37
CA LYS A 13 34.64 -17.33 -2.91
C LYS A 13 33.37 -16.68 -2.33
N PRO A 14 32.73 -17.26 -1.28
CA PRO A 14 31.52 -16.67 -0.71
C PRO A 14 31.76 -15.19 -0.34
N MET A 15 30.81 -14.32 -0.73
CA MET A 15 30.84 -12.88 -0.45
C MET A 15 30.51 -12.60 1.01
N ILE A 16 31.33 -13.08 1.93
CA ILE A 16 31.22 -12.79 3.36
C ILE A 16 32.13 -11.62 3.67
N HIS A 17 31.56 -10.59 4.25
CA HIS A 17 32.32 -9.50 4.83
C HIS A 17 32.61 -9.80 6.28
N PHE A 18 33.84 -9.53 6.72
CA PHE A 18 34.25 -9.63 8.10
C PHE A 18 34.31 -8.25 8.70
N PHE A 19 33.90 -8.12 9.97
CA PHE A 19 33.86 -6.85 10.67
C PHE A 19 35.25 -6.22 10.75
N LYS A 20 35.33 -4.91 10.52
CA LYS A 20 36.56 -4.12 10.66
C LYS A 20 36.98 -3.99 12.14
N GLN A 21 36.00 -4.04 13.04
CA GLN A 21 36.19 -3.93 14.48
C GLN A 21 36.01 -5.30 15.17
N PRO A 22 36.70 -5.54 16.34
CA PRO A 22 36.48 -6.75 17.13
C PRO A 22 35.06 -6.84 17.65
N ILE A 23 34.40 -7.99 17.46
CA ILE A 23 33.01 -8.25 17.86
C ILE A 23 32.90 -9.18 19.07
N SER A 24 34.01 -9.62 19.68
CA SER A 24 34.04 -10.57 20.78
C SER A 24 33.32 -10.13 22.06
N HIS A 25 33.06 -8.83 22.20
CA HIS A 25 32.31 -8.25 23.32
C HIS A 25 30.78 -8.27 23.11
N LEU A 26 30.31 -8.64 21.92
CA LEU A 26 28.89 -8.70 21.60
C LEU A 26 28.39 -10.15 21.69
N ALA A 27 27.31 -10.35 22.44
CA ALA A 27 26.65 -11.65 22.50
C ALA A 27 26.03 -11.99 21.13
N LEU A 28 26.09 -13.27 20.75
CA LEU A 28 25.38 -13.74 19.55
C LEU A 28 23.89 -13.88 19.87
N PRO A 29 23.01 -13.66 18.91
CA PRO A 29 21.58 -13.88 19.10
C PRO A 29 21.29 -15.38 19.20
N ASP A 30 20.40 -15.77 20.11
CA ASP A 30 19.99 -17.17 20.29
C ASP A 30 19.07 -17.64 19.18
N LYS A 31 18.19 -16.75 18.69
CA LYS A 31 17.23 -16.99 17.61
C LYS A 31 17.41 -15.98 16.49
N PHE A 32 16.93 -16.32 15.31
CA PHE A 32 16.90 -15.41 14.17
C PHE A 32 15.91 -14.28 14.37
N THR A 33 16.27 -13.06 14.02
CA THR A 33 15.42 -11.86 14.13
C THR A 33 14.06 -12.05 13.43
N TYR A 34 12.95 -11.73 14.12
CA TYR A 34 11.63 -11.70 13.51
C TYR A 34 11.51 -10.52 12.53
N PRO A 35 11.38 -10.76 11.18
CA PRO A 35 11.62 -9.70 10.19
C PRO A 35 10.60 -8.56 10.17
N PHE A 36 9.38 -8.80 10.71
CA PHE A 36 8.25 -7.87 10.54
C PHE A 36 8.06 -6.93 11.73
N HIS A 37 8.82 -7.14 12.81
CA HIS A 37 8.84 -6.28 13.97
C HIS A 37 10.05 -6.59 14.83
N TYR A 38 11.07 -5.75 14.82
CA TYR A 38 12.32 -6.00 15.55
C TYR A 38 13.03 -4.70 15.94
N THR A 39 13.95 -4.81 16.90
CA THR A 39 15.03 -3.85 17.13
C THR A 39 16.31 -4.46 16.54
N PRO A 40 17.07 -3.75 15.72
CA PRO A 40 18.29 -4.30 15.13
C PRO A 40 19.26 -4.80 16.20
N HIS A 41 19.76 -6.01 16.01
CA HIS A 41 20.82 -6.54 16.87
C HIS A 41 22.10 -5.69 16.72
N PRO A 42 22.92 -5.49 17.79
CA PRO A 42 24.14 -4.67 17.72
C PRO A 42 25.10 -5.08 16.59
N LEU A 43 25.23 -6.37 16.28
CA LEU A 43 26.01 -6.85 15.14
C LEU A 43 25.44 -6.35 13.80
N CYS A 44 24.10 -6.31 13.66
CA CYS A 44 23.48 -5.78 12.46
C CYS A 44 23.68 -4.26 12.33
N VAL A 45 23.71 -3.54 13.45
CA VAL A 45 24.01 -2.10 13.45
C VAL A 45 25.44 -1.86 12.97
N LEU A 46 26.43 -2.60 13.48
CA LEU A 46 27.81 -2.49 13.01
C LEU A 46 27.95 -2.81 11.53
N ALA A 47 27.36 -3.93 11.07
CA ALA A 47 27.37 -4.31 9.64
C ALA A 47 26.70 -3.24 8.78
N ALA A 48 25.58 -2.67 9.22
CA ALA A 48 24.89 -1.62 8.50
C ALA A 48 25.74 -0.34 8.38
N GLU A 49 26.46 0.06 9.43
CA GLU A 49 27.36 1.23 9.36
C GLU A 49 28.48 1.01 8.34
N GLU A 50 29.10 -0.17 8.30
CA GLU A 50 30.12 -0.49 7.29
C GLU A 50 29.56 -0.49 5.86
N VAL A 51 28.30 -0.96 5.67
CA VAL A 51 27.60 -0.87 4.38
C VAL A 51 27.29 0.58 4.02
N LYS A 52 26.86 1.41 4.97
CA LYS A 52 26.60 2.84 4.77
C LYS A 52 27.88 3.58 4.35
N GLU A 53 29.01 3.30 5.01
CA GLU A 53 30.32 3.85 4.60
C GLU A 53 30.66 3.45 3.16
N TYR A 54 30.45 2.18 2.80
CA TYR A 54 30.69 1.71 1.44
C TYR A 54 29.79 2.42 0.42
N ILE A 55 28.49 2.56 0.70
CA ILE A 55 27.54 3.25 -0.17
C ILE A 55 27.93 4.74 -0.32
N ALA A 56 28.28 5.42 0.78
CA ALA A 56 28.67 6.81 0.77
C ALA A 56 29.95 7.06 -0.06
N SER A 57 30.85 6.07 -0.15
CA SER A 57 32.07 6.16 -0.95
C SER A 57 31.84 6.01 -2.47
N ARG A 58 30.61 5.72 -2.92
CA ARG A 58 30.27 5.49 -4.33
C ARG A 58 29.59 6.73 -4.91
N GLU A 59 30.38 7.64 -5.46
CA GLU A 59 29.89 8.88 -6.06
C GLU A 59 28.93 8.61 -7.24
N GLU A 60 29.21 7.58 -8.02
CA GLU A 60 28.42 7.18 -9.20
C GLU A 60 26.99 6.70 -8.87
N TRP A 61 26.67 6.45 -7.60
CA TRP A 61 25.36 5.99 -7.17
C TRP A 61 24.50 7.09 -6.53
N GLN A 62 25.10 8.23 -6.17
CA GLN A 62 24.45 9.22 -5.31
C GLN A 62 23.22 9.85 -5.96
N GLU A 63 23.21 10.05 -7.28
CA GLU A 63 22.07 10.58 -8.01
C GLU A 63 20.84 9.65 -7.93
N GLU A 64 21.05 8.34 -8.14
CA GLU A 64 19.96 7.36 -8.02
C GLU A 64 19.53 7.16 -6.56
N LEU A 65 20.51 7.13 -5.65
CA LEU A 65 20.27 6.93 -4.22
C LEU A 65 19.55 8.11 -3.56
N ALA A 66 19.61 9.31 -4.13
CA ALA A 66 18.82 10.44 -3.67
C ALA A 66 17.31 10.14 -3.68
N PHE A 67 16.82 9.33 -4.63
CA PHE A 67 15.42 8.91 -4.68
C PHE A 67 15.03 7.86 -3.63
N GLY A 68 16.00 7.36 -2.87
CA GLY A 68 15.82 6.42 -1.79
C GLY A 68 15.79 4.93 -2.20
N LYS A 69 16.46 4.12 -1.39
CA LYS A 69 16.59 2.67 -1.62
C LYS A 69 16.70 1.91 -0.31
N MET A 70 16.13 0.71 -0.28
CA MET A 70 16.27 -0.21 0.86
C MET A 70 17.51 -1.07 0.69
N PHE A 71 18.34 -1.11 1.73
CA PHE A 71 19.48 -2.01 1.89
C PHE A 71 19.23 -2.96 3.04
N GLY A 72 19.91 -4.11 3.03
CA GLY A 72 19.82 -5.09 4.10
C GLY A 72 21.16 -5.70 4.43
N VAL A 73 21.31 -6.10 5.67
CA VAL A 73 22.43 -6.88 6.19
C VAL A 73 21.93 -8.15 6.86
N LEU A 74 22.70 -9.22 6.72
CA LEU A 74 22.44 -10.51 7.34
C LEU A 74 23.72 -10.99 8.04
N ILE A 75 23.68 -11.13 9.35
CA ILE A 75 24.77 -11.75 10.12
C ILE A 75 24.73 -13.25 9.88
N VAL A 76 25.87 -13.80 9.51
CA VAL A 76 26.00 -15.23 9.18
C VAL A 76 27.18 -15.85 9.92
N GLN A 77 27.03 -17.13 10.23
CA GLN A 77 28.06 -17.98 10.78
C GLN A 77 28.46 -19.02 9.76
N LYS A 78 29.77 -19.15 9.50
CA LYS A 78 30.34 -20.19 8.65
C LYS A 78 30.84 -21.34 9.52
N GLU A 79 30.28 -22.53 9.30
CA GLU A 79 30.78 -23.74 9.94
C GLU A 79 32.00 -24.26 9.21
N ASN A 80 33.15 -24.32 9.89
CA ASN A 80 34.35 -24.97 9.34
C ASN A 80 34.26 -26.49 9.54
N LYS A 81 33.87 -27.22 8.50
CA LYS A 81 33.85 -28.72 8.48
C LYS A 81 35.22 -29.37 8.39
N GLN A 82 36.32 -28.70 8.78
CA GLN A 82 37.61 -29.38 8.81
C GLN A 82 37.76 -30.13 10.15
N GLU A 83 37.44 -31.42 10.14
CA GLU A 83 37.88 -32.40 11.13
C GLU A 83 39.40 -32.51 11.10
N THR A 84 40.11 -31.67 11.79
CA THR A 84 41.44 -31.97 12.30
C THR A 84 41.39 -31.97 13.82
N ALA A 85 41.45 -33.14 14.37
CA ALA A 85 41.50 -33.38 15.81
C ALA A 85 42.56 -32.46 16.45
N LYS A 86 42.10 -31.49 17.28
CA LYS A 86 42.84 -30.62 18.20
C LYS A 86 42.81 -29.10 17.99
N LYS A 87 41.88 -28.54 17.22
CA LYS A 87 41.56 -27.09 17.40
C LYS A 87 40.05 -26.93 17.47
N GLU A 88 39.58 -26.20 18.48
CA GLU A 88 38.19 -25.75 18.59
C GLU A 88 37.78 -25.16 17.26
N ALA A 89 36.64 -25.60 16.72
CA ALA A 89 36.10 -25.08 15.47
C ALA A 89 35.87 -23.57 15.64
N VAL A 90 36.74 -22.76 15.07
CA VAL A 90 36.59 -21.30 15.08
C VAL A 90 35.43 -20.99 14.12
N ASN A 91 34.27 -20.77 14.69
CA ASN A 91 33.11 -20.30 13.94
C ASN A 91 33.37 -18.89 13.47
N GLU A 92 33.55 -18.71 12.18
CA GLU A 92 33.75 -17.39 11.59
C GLU A 92 32.42 -16.66 11.47
N ILE A 93 32.27 -15.54 12.18
CA ILE A 93 31.11 -14.64 12.10
C ILE A 93 31.44 -13.53 11.10
N GLY A 94 30.54 -13.33 10.17
CA GLY A 94 30.59 -12.25 9.20
C GLY A 94 29.20 -11.76 8.83
N TYR A 95 29.14 -10.91 7.81
CA TYR A 95 27.85 -10.44 7.32
C TYR A 95 27.78 -10.48 5.79
N LEU A 96 26.56 -10.56 5.29
CA LEU A 96 26.18 -10.38 3.90
C LEU A 96 25.45 -9.05 3.74
N ALA A 97 25.57 -8.42 2.58
CA ALA A 97 24.88 -7.18 2.26
C ALA A 97 24.04 -7.36 0.96
N ALA A 98 22.89 -6.70 0.88
CA ALA A 98 22.03 -6.66 -0.29
C ALA A 98 21.31 -5.31 -0.42
N PHE A 99 20.79 -5.05 -1.61
CA PHE A 99 19.89 -3.94 -1.91
C PHE A 99 18.64 -4.43 -2.62
N SER A 100 17.53 -3.68 -2.52
CA SER A 100 16.28 -4.02 -3.20
C SER A 100 16.28 -3.53 -4.65
N GLY A 101 15.77 -4.39 -5.57
CA GLY A 101 15.71 -4.07 -7.01
C GLY A 101 17.08 -3.93 -7.65
N ASN A 102 17.24 -2.93 -8.53
CA ASN A 102 18.47 -2.59 -9.24
C ASN A 102 19.17 -1.40 -8.58
N LEU A 103 20.47 -1.24 -8.82
CA LEU A 103 21.27 -0.10 -8.39
C LEU A 103 22.19 0.32 -9.54
N ALA A 104 22.19 1.58 -9.92
CA ALA A 104 22.93 2.11 -11.06
C ALA A 104 22.69 1.30 -12.36
N GLY A 105 21.42 0.96 -12.62
CA GLY A 105 21.01 0.17 -13.78
C GLY A 105 21.48 -1.28 -13.78
N LYS A 106 22.04 -1.77 -12.68
CA LYS A 106 22.56 -3.16 -12.53
C LYS A 106 21.96 -3.82 -11.30
N ASN A 107 21.85 -5.15 -11.34
CA ASN A 107 21.44 -5.98 -10.21
C ASN A 107 22.60 -6.79 -9.61
N LEU A 108 23.79 -6.68 -10.19
CA LEU A 108 25.03 -7.34 -9.74
C LEU A 108 26.08 -6.28 -9.40
N HIS A 109 26.56 -6.28 -8.16
CA HIS A 109 27.65 -5.45 -7.66
C HIS A 109 28.57 -6.29 -6.76
N PRO A 110 29.89 -6.13 -6.83
CA PRO A 110 30.86 -7.00 -6.12
C PRO A 110 30.72 -7.04 -4.59
N TYR A 111 30.14 -6.01 -3.97
CA TYR A 111 29.95 -5.91 -2.52
C TYR A 111 28.65 -6.57 -2.04
N PHE A 112 27.68 -6.74 -2.92
CA PHE A 112 26.34 -7.21 -2.57
C PHE A 112 26.06 -8.60 -3.11
N VAL A 113 25.30 -9.40 -2.38
CA VAL A 113 24.88 -10.72 -2.86
C VAL A 113 24.06 -10.58 -4.16
N PRO A 114 24.18 -11.56 -5.08
CA PRO A 114 23.45 -11.53 -6.34
C PRO A 114 21.93 -11.63 -6.14
N PRO A 115 21.12 -11.23 -7.12
CA PRO A 115 19.67 -11.45 -7.10
C PRO A 115 19.36 -12.95 -7.12
N VAL A 116 18.17 -13.33 -6.64
CA VAL A 116 17.69 -14.71 -6.70
C VAL A 116 17.59 -15.20 -8.15
N TYR A 117 17.14 -14.31 -9.03
CA TYR A 117 17.12 -14.50 -10.47
C TYR A 117 17.58 -13.21 -11.17
N ASP A 118 18.51 -13.33 -12.13
CA ASP A 118 19.00 -12.18 -12.89
C ASP A 118 18.08 -11.85 -14.05
N LEU A 119 17.27 -10.81 -13.88
CA LEU A 119 16.36 -10.26 -14.89
C LEU A 119 17.05 -9.53 -16.04
N LEU A 120 18.30 -9.06 -15.80
CA LEU A 120 19.01 -8.21 -16.73
C LEU A 120 19.94 -9.00 -17.68
N GLN A 121 19.86 -10.33 -17.69
CA GLN A 121 20.63 -11.16 -18.63
C GLN A 121 20.29 -10.76 -20.07
N PRO A 122 21.26 -10.33 -20.89
CA PRO A 122 21.01 -9.81 -22.24
C PRO A 122 20.29 -10.79 -23.17
N GLU A 123 20.63 -12.08 -23.07
CA GLU A 123 20.05 -13.18 -23.86
C GLU A 123 18.95 -13.95 -23.09
N GLY A 124 18.50 -13.39 -21.96
CA GLY A 124 17.46 -14.00 -21.13
C GLY A 124 16.09 -13.92 -21.81
N PHE A 125 15.27 -14.95 -21.60
CA PHE A 125 13.90 -15.00 -22.17
C PHE A 125 13.08 -13.75 -21.81
N PHE A 126 13.34 -13.14 -20.66
CA PHE A 126 12.63 -11.94 -20.19
C PHE A 126 12.88 -10.76 -21.14
N LYS A 127 14.14 -10.48 -21.47
CA LYS A 127 14.52 -9.39 -22.39
C LYS A 127 13.96 -9.60 -23.80
N ILE A 128 14.06 -10.83 -24.32
CA ILE A 128 13.52 -11.17 -25.63
C ILE A 128 12.01 -10.94 -25.70
N GLU A 129 11.26 -11.39 -24.70
CA GLU A 129 9.81 -11.24 -24.69
C GLU A 129 9.39 -9.78 -24.38
N GLU A 130 10.15 -9.04 -23.54
CA GLU A 130 9.95 -7.62 -23.31
C GLU A 130 10.07 -6.79 -24.59
N GLU A 131 11.05 -7.12 -25.46
CA GLU A 131 11.23 -6.48 -26.76
C GLU A 131 10.04 -6.77 -27.70
N GLN A 132 9.54 -8.01 -27.69
CA GLN A 132 8.35 -8.37 -28.49
C GLN A 132 7.10 -7.62 -28.00
N ILE A 133 6.87 -7.56 -26.69
CA ILE A 133 5.76 -6.80 -26.11
C ILE A 133 5.91 -5.31 -26.44
N SER A 134 7.13 -4.79 -26.40
CA SER A 134 7.41 -3.39 -26.76
C SER A 134 7.11 -3.11 -28.24
N SER A 135 7.44 -4.03 -29.13
CA SER A 135 7.11 -3.91 -30.57
C SER A 135 5.59 -3.88 -30.82
N ILE A 136 4.83 -4.71 -30.09
CA ILE A 136 3.37 -4.69 -30.13
C ILE A 136 2.83 -3.31 -29.65
N ASN A 137 3.39 -2.76 -28.57
CA ASN A 137 3.00 -1.43 -28.08
C ASN A 137 3.27 -0.32 -29.09
N ILE A 138 4.39 -0.39 -29.80
CA ILE A 138 4.72 0.56 -30.88
C ILE A 138 3.68 0.43 -31.99
N ARG A 139 3.37 -0.80 -32.43
CA ARG A 139 2.39 -1.06 -33.48
C ARG A 139 0.99 -0.56 -33.11
N ILE A 140 0.54 -0.77 -31.88
CA ILE A 140 -0.74 -0.22 -31.39
C ILE A 140 -0.75 1.30 -31.51
N ARG A 141 0.33 1.98 -31.06
CA ARG A 141 0.43 3.45 -31.15
C ARG A 141 0.42 3.95 -32.59
N GLU A 142 1.09 3.25 -33.50
CA GLU A 142 1.09 3.58 -34.94
C GLU A 142 -0.33 3.51 -35.52
N LEU A 143 -1.07 2.45 -35.17
CA LEU A 143 -2.46 2.29 -35.65
C LEU A 143 -3.39 3.33 -35.02
N GLU A 144 -3.29 3.57 -33.72
CA GLU A 144 -4.10 4.56 -32.99
C GLU A 144 -3.86 6.00 -33.50
N ASN A 145 -2.63 6.30 -33.96
CA ASN A 145 -2.25 7.59 -34.53
C ASN A 145 -2.25 7.62 -36.05
N ASN A 146 -2.71 6.56 -36.71
CA ASN A 146 -2.80 6.52 -38.16
C ASN A 146 -3.77 7.58 -38.66
N ARG A 147 -3.29 8.44 -39.58
CA ARG A 147 -4.07 9.58 -40.11
C ARG A 147 -5.38 9.13 -40.74
N SER A 148 -5.34 8.09 -41.56
CA SER A 148 -6.55 7.56 -42.21
C SER A 148 -7.59 7.07 -41.20
N TYR A 149 -7.14 6.41 -40.10
CA TYR A 149 -8.03 5.96 -39.05
C TYR A 149 -8.67 7.13 -38.28
N LEU A 150 -7.87 8.15 -37.94
CA LEU A 150 -8.36 9.34 -37.28
C LEU A 150 -9.36 10.12 -38.14
N ASP A 151 -9.06 10.30 -39.41
CA ASP A 151 -9.93 10.98 -40.38
C ASP A 151 -11.27 10.22 -40.56
N LEU A 152 -11.23 8.88 -40.64
CA LEU A 152 -12.44 8.04 -40.70
C LEU A 152 -13.28 8.17 -39.43
N LYS A 153 -12.65 8.18 -38.29
CA LYS A 153 -13.33 8.30 -37.00
C LYS A 153 -14.00 9.65 -36.81
N GLU A 154 -13.32 10.72 -37.19
CA GLU A 154 -13.89 12.07 -37.17
C GLU A 154 -15.05 12.20 -38.16
N LYS A 155 -14.90 11.65 -39.38
CA LYS A 155 -15.94 11.60 -40.40
C LYS A 155 -17.16 10.81 -39.93
N TRP A 156 -16.96 9.65 -39.35
CA TRP A 156 -18.04 8.84 -38.77
C TRP A 156 -18.80 9.61 -37.68
N LYS A 157 -18.09 10.28 -36.78
CA LYS A 157 -18.69 11.13 -35.76
C LYS A 157 -19.52 12.27 -36.34
N THR A 158 -18.93 13.00 -37.26
CA THR A 158 -19.58 14.16 -37.92
C THR A 158 -20.82 13.74 -38.70
N GLU A 159 -20.72 12.68 -39.52
CA GLU A 159 -21.84 12.18 -40.31
C GLU A 159 -22.93 11.55 -39.42
N THR A 160 -22.59 10.97 -38.28
CA THR A 160 -23.56 10.48 -37.29
C THR A 160 -24.36 11.63 -36.69
N GLU A 161 -23.72 12.72 -36.30
CA GLU A 161 -24.40 13.92 -35.79
C GLU A 161 -25.29 14.56 -36.83
N GLN A 162 -24.81 14.66 -38.09
CA GLN A 162 -25.60 15.16 -39.24
C GLN A 162 -26.82 14.27 -39.52
N ALA A 163 -26.64 12.95 -39.56
CA ALA A 163 -27.72 12.00 -39.77
C ALA A 163 -28.79 12.13 -38.67
N LYS A 164 -28.38 12.23 -37.44
CA LYS A 164 -29.27 12.41 -36.27
C LYS A 164 -30.07 13.73 -36.37
N ALA A 165 -29.43 14.82 -36.74
CA ALA A 165 -30.09 16.11 -36.91
C ALA A 165 -31.11 16.09 -38.06
N ILE A 166 -30.71 15.57 -39.22
CA ILE A 166 -31.58 15.51 -40.44
C ILE A 166 -32.77 14.56 -40.20
N LEU A 167 -32.56 13.39 -39.59
CA LEU A 167 -33.64 12.45 -39.28
C LEU A 167 -34.62 13.00 -38.25
N ASN A 168 -34.13 13.72 -37.23
CA ASN A 168 -35.00 14.40 -36.26
C ASN A 168 -35.84 15.50 -36.92
N GLN A 169 -35.25 16.31 -37.81
CA GLN A 169 -35.96 17.32 -38.54
C GLN A 169 -37.02 16.71 -39.46
N ALA A 170 -36.66 15.66 -40.21
CA ALA A 170 -37.60 14.96 -41.10
C ALA A 170 -38.75 14.30 -40.30
N LYS A 171 -38.46 13.74 -39.14
CA LYS A 171 -39.48 13.16 -38.22
C LYS A 171 -40.43 14.22 -37.68
N ALA A 172 -39.91 15.39 -37.31
CA ALA A 172 -40.72 16.53 -36.87
C ALA A 172 -41.62 17.06 -38.01
N ALA A 173 -41.08 17.17 -39.22
CA ALA A 173 -41.87 17.57 -40.40
C ALA A 173 -42.99 16.55 -40.72
N LEU A 174 -42.71 15.25 -40.62
CA LEU A 174 -43.70 14.20 -40.78
C LEU A 174 -44.84 14.28 -39.76
N LYS A 175 -44.48 14.59 -38.50
CA LYS A 175 -45.44 14.78 -37.41
C LYS A 175 -46.33 16.03 -37.68
N ALA A 176 -45.73 17.15 -37.99
CA ALA A 176 -46.45 18.39 -38.33
C ALA A 176 -47.40 18.21 -39.52
N ALA A 177 -46.92 17.53 -40.59
CA ALA A 177 -47.75 17.22 -41.75
C ALA A 177 -48.93 16.27 -41.42
N LYS A 178 -48.76 15.35 -40.48
CA LYS A 178 -49.85 14.51 -39.97
C LYS A 178 -50.88 15.35 -39.23
N GLU A 179 -50.46 16.22 -38.35
CA GLU A 179 -51.34 17.12 -37.58
C GLU A 179 -52.10 18.07 -38.52
N ALA A 180 -51.42 18.64 -39.54
CA ALA A 180 -52.06 19.49 -40.55
C ALA A 180 -53.13 18.74 -41.34
N ARG A 181 -52.91 17.47 -41.72
CA ARG A 181 -53.92 16.64 -42.38
C ARG A 181 -55.10 16.29 -41.48
N GLU A 182 -54.89 16.09 -40.18
CA GLU A 182 -55.94 15.90 -39.20
C GLU A 182 -56.84 17.14 -39.05
N ILE A 183 -56.22 18.32 -38.97
CA ILE A 183 -56.94 19.61 -38.93
C ILE A 183 -57.78 19.78 -40.20
N ARG A 184 -57.25 19.50 -41.40
CA ARG A 184 -57.98 19.57 -42.66
C ARG A 184 -59.18 18.61 -42.70
N ARG A 185 -59.05 17.40 -42.12
CA ARG A 185 -60.16 16.43 -41.98
C ARG A 185 -61.25 16.90 -41.04
N GLN A 186 -60.91 17.67 -40.01
CA GLN A 186 -61.87 18.15 -39.01
C GLN A 186 -62.56 19.47 -39.40
N SER A 187 -61.93 20.28 -40.26
CA SER A 187 -62.42 21.62 -40.65
C SER A 187 -63.36 21.60 -41.88
N SER A 188 -63.55 20.48 -42.57
CA SER A 188 -64.48 20.35 -43.72
C SER A 188 -65.64 19.41 -43.38
N SER A 189 -66.87 19.89 -43.50
CA SER A 189 -68.08 19.14 -43.16
C SER A 189 -68.39 17.95 -44.10
N ALA A 190 -67.73 17.81 -45.26
CA ALA A 190 -67.64 16.64 -46.11
C ALA A 190 -66.48 16.79 -47.07
N LEU A 191 -65.35 16.06 -46.94
CA LEU A 191 -64.32 15.94 -47.95
C LEU A 191 -64.77 15.06 -49.06
N SER A 192 -64.53 15.48 -50.35
CA SER A 192 -64.79 14.64 -51.51
C SER A 192 -63.90 13.37 -51.49
N GLU A 193 -64.32 12.29 -52.20
CA GLU A 193 -63.50 11.06 -52.29
C GLU A 193 -62.13 11.32 -52.86
N GLU A 194 -62.02 12.24 -53.81
CA GLU A 194 -60.76 12.67 -54.44
C GLU A 194 -59.81 13.37 -53.46
N GLU A 195 -60.33 14.24 -52.55
CA GLU A 195 -59.56 14.92 -51.53
C GLU A 195 -59.07 13.95 -50.48
N GLN A 196 -59.89 12.97 -50.02
CA GLN A 196 -59.49 11.91 -49.12
C GLN A 196 -58.39 11.05 -49.72
N ALA A 197 -58.50 10.64 -50.97
CA ALA A 197 -57.51 9.87 -51.71
C ALA A 197 -56.21 10.67 -51.89
N SER A 198 -56.27 11.98 -52.05
CA SER A 198 -55.09 12.86 -52.10
C SER A 198 -54.33 12.93 -50.79
N LEU A 199 -55.02 13.10 -49.66
CA LEU A 199 -54.42 13.12 -48.33
C LEU A 199 -53.76 11.78 -47.96
N ILE A 200 -54.35 10.65 -48.43
CA ILE A 200 -53.75 9.32 -48.25
C ILE A 200 -52.44 9.20 -49.07
N ARG A 201 -52.47 9.58 -50.33
CA ARG A 201 -51.29 9.58 -51.21
C ARG A 201 -50.17 10.44 -50.66
N GLU A 202 -50.49 11.64 -50.18
CA GLU A 202 -49.53 12.54 -49.54
C GLU A 202 -48.89 11.90 -48.30
N SER A 203 -49.70 11.26 -47.43
CA SER A 203 -49.22 10.56 -46.27
C SER A 203 -48.29 9.38 -46.60
N GLN A 204 -48.67 8.60 -47.64
CA GLN A 204 -47.84 7.48 -48.10
C GLN A 204 -46.51 7.94 -48.69
N TYR A 205 -46.54 9.01 -49.50
CA TYR A 205 -45.35 9.60 -50.08
C TYR A 205 -44.38 10.11 -49.03
N GLN A 206 -44.86 10.91 -48.09
CA GLN A 206 -44.02 11.47 -47.02
C GLN A 206 -43.40 10.38 -46.13
N LYS A 207 -44.15 9.32 -45.78
CA LYS A 207 -43.62 8.17 -45.04
C LYS A 207 -42.57 7.41 -45.86
N ALA A 208 -42.78 7.27 -47.17
CA ALA A 208 -41.83 6.61 -48.07
C ALA A 208 -40.53 7.41 -48.18
N GLU A 209 -40.61 8.75 -48.29
CA GLU A 209 -39.44 9.64 -48.30
C GLU A 209 -38.65 9.56 -46.98
N TYR A 210 -39.32 9.60 -45.87
CA TYR A 210 -38.64 9.41 -44.55
C TYR A 210 -37.90 8.07 -44.48
N LYS A 211 -38.53 6.97 -44.90
CA LYS A 211 -37.91 5.65 -44.93
C LYS A 211 -36.71 5.57 -45.90
N ARG A 212 -36.79 6.26 -47.05
CA ARG A 212 -35.66 6.34 -47.99
C ARG A 212 -34.48 7.08 -47.36
N LEU A 213 -34.75 8.19 -46.68
CA LEU A 213 -33.73 8.99 -46.00
C LEU A 213 -33.08 8.20 -44.88
N GLU A 214 -33.87 7.51 -44.03
CA GLU A 214 -33.39 6.64 -42.98
C GLU A 214 -32.50 5.51 -43.53
N LYS A 215 -32.92 4.84 -44.59
CA LYS A 215 -32.14 3.79 -45.25
C LYS A 215 -30.84 4.31 -45.86
N LYS A 216 -30.86 5.53 -46.44
CA LYS A 216 -29.65 6.16 -46.99
C LYS A 216 -28.61 6.41 -45.90
N TRP A 217 -29.02 7.03 -44.80
CA TRP A 217 -28.09 7.33 -43.70
C TRP A 217 -27.60 6.07 -43.00
N LYS A 218 -28.47 5.10 -42.80
CA LYS A 218 -28.09 3.80 -42.24
C LYS A 218 -26.99 3.14 -43.07
N LYS A 219 -27.19 3.03 -44.38
CA LYS A 219 -26.20 2.45 -45.28
C LYS A 219 -24.87 3.21 -45.24
N ARG A 220 -24.92 4.54 -45.20
CA ARG A 220 -23.73 5.39 -45.19
C ARG A 220 -22.91 5.21 -43.88
N LEU A 221 -23.59 5.16 -42.76
CA LEU A 221 -22.93 4.94 -41.45
C LEU A 221 -22.37 3.52 -41.32
N GLU A 222 -23.06 2.51 -41.87
CA GLU A 222 -22.57 1.13 -41.94
C GLU A 222 -21.30 1.00 -42.81
N GLU A 223 -21.20 1.74 -43.89
CA GLU A 223 -19.99 1.78 -44.73
C GLU A 223 -18.80 2.35 -43.93
N LEU A 224 -18.97 3.51 -43.30
CA LEU A 224 -17.94 4.13 -42.47
C LEU A 224 -17.55 3.27 -41.26
N GLU A 225 -18.52 2.63 -40.62
CA GLU A 225 -18.27 1.70 -39.53
C GLU A 225 -17.46 0.49 -39.99
N THR A 226 -17.74 -0.02 -41.19
CA THR A 226 -17.00 -1.14 -41.77
C THR A 226 -15.54 -0.77 -42.06
N GLU A 227 -15.30 0.46 -42.57
CA GLU A 227 -13.94 0.96 -42.83
C GLU A 227 -13.14 1.18 -41.55
N THR A 228 -13.77 1.70 -40.49
CA THR A 228 -13.11 1.90 -39.18
C THR A 228 -12.89 0.58 -38.41
N ARG A 229 -13.80 -0.38 -38.53
CA ARG A 229 -13.78 -1.68 -37.87
C ARG A 229 -12.51 -2.49 -38.16
N HIS A 230 -11.93 -2.32 -39.36
CA HIS A 230 -10.67 -3.01 -39.69
C HIS A 230 -9.53 -2.59 -38.73
N PHE A 231 -9.36 -1.30 -38.52
CA PHE A 231 -8.35 -0.77 -37.58
C PHE A 231 -8.67 -1.14 -36.14
N GLU A 232 -9.91 -1.02 -35.72
CA GLU A 232 -10.35 -1.33 -34.37
C GLU A 232 -10.14 -2.81 -34.03
N THR A 233 -10.43 -3.70 -34.96
CA THR A 233 -10.21 -5.15 -34.81
C THR A 233 -8.72 -5.48 -34.66
N GLU A 234 -7.84 -4.89 -35.50
CA GLU A 234 -6.39 -5.10 -35.39
C GLU A 234 -5.85 -4.55 -34.07
N ILE A 235 -6.29 -3.36 -33.65
CA ILE A 235 -5.90 -2.76 -32.35
C ILE A 235 -6.34 -3.64 -31.19
N GLU A 236 -7.55 -4.17 -31.20
CA GLU A 236 -8.09 -5.01 -30.14
C GLU A 236 -7.37 -6.38 -30.07
N GLN A 237 -7.08 -6.96 -31.22
CA GLN A 237 -6.27 -8.19 -31.30
C GLN A 237 -4.87 -7.97 -30.72
N LEU A 238 -4.19 -6.90 -31.11
CA LEU A 238 -2.87 -6.56 -30.58
C LEU A 238 -2.90 -6.27 -29.06
N LYS A 239 -3.93 -5.58 -28.57
CA LYS A 239 -4.13 -5.35 -27.13
C LYS A 239 -4.34 -6.65 -26.36
N THR A 240 -5.08 -7.58 -26.94
CA THR A 240 -5.32 -8.91 -26.37
C THR A 240 -4.03 -9.72 -26.35
N GLU A 241 -3.33 -9.81 -27.48
CA GLU A 241 -2.03 -10.49 -27.57
C GLU A 241 -1.01 -9.93 -26.57
N ARG A 242 -0.89 -8.60 -26.49
CA ARG A 242 -0.04 -7.93 -25.51
C ARG A 242 -0.37 -8.34 -24.07
N LYS A 243 -1.66 -8.36 -23.73
CA LYS A 243 -2.14 -8.75 -22.38
C LYS A 243 -1.79 -10.20 -22.07
N GLU A 244 -2.01 -11.10 -22.99
CA GLU A 244 -1.72 -12.53 -22.83
C GLU A 244 -0.21 -12.77 -22.71
N ARG A 245 0.60 -12.18 -23.57
CA ARG A 245 2.07 -12.27 -23.51
C ARG A 245 2.61 -11.69 -22.21
N SER A 246 2.13 -10.52 -21.78
CA SER A 246 2.54 -9.91 -20.51
C SER A 246 2.21 -10.80 -19.32
N ALA A 247 1.03 -11.41 -19.29
CA ALA A 247 0.64 -12.34 -18.23
C ALA A 247 1.48 -13.63 -18.25
N ALA A 248 1.74 -14.20 -19.43
CA ALA A 248 2.57 -15.37 -19.60
C ALA A 248 4.03 -15.10 -19.20
N LEU A 249 4.58 -13.94 -19.60
CA LEU A 249 5.91 -13.50 -19.22
C LEU A 249 6.04 -13.36 -17.71
N GLN A 250 5.08 -12.68 -17.08
CA GLN A 250 5.05 -12.49 -15.63
C GLN A 250 4.99 -13.84 -14.88
N ARG A 251 4.14 -14.76 -15.33
CA ARG A 251 4.05 -16.09 -14.75
C ARG A 251 5.37 -16.84 -14.87
N LYS A 252 5.94 -16.93 -16.09
CA LYS A 252 7.21 -17.59 -16.36
C LYS A 252 8.35 -16.98 -15.54
N LEU A 253 8.32 -15.67 -15.34
CA LEU A 253 9.27 -14.96 -14.49
C LEU A 253 9.18 -15.42 -13.04
N PHE A 254 7.99 -15.42 -12.44
CA PHE A 254 7.81 -15.83 -11.05
C PHE A 254 8.16 -17.30 -10.80
N GLU A 255 8.02 -18.17 -11.80
CA GLU A 255 8.48 -19.56 -11.75
C GLU A 255 10.02 -19.70 -11.71
N GLN A 256 10.79 -18.67 -12.16
CA GLN A 256 12.25 -18.65 -12.07
C GLN A 256 12.75 -18.22 -10.68
N PHE A 257 11.97 -17.48 -9.91
CA PHE A 257 12.32 -17.12 -8.54
C PHE A 257 12.10 -18.29 -7.59
N ARG A 258 13.09 -19.18 -7.55
CA ARG A 258 13.07 -20.41 -6.73
C ARG A 258 13.66 -20.13 -5.36
N MET A 259 12.78 -20.00 -4.36
CA MET A 259 13.13 -19.64 -2.99
C MET A 259 13.46 -20.88 -2.17
N LEU A 260 14.66 -20.93 -1.60
CA LEU A 260 15.09 -21.95 -0.63
C LEU A 260 14.59 -21.60 0.77
N ASN A 261 14.21 -22.61 1.56
CA ASN A 261 14.06 -22.47 3.00
C ASN A 261 15.27 -23.08 3.74
N ALA A 262 15.31 -22.92 5.07
CA ALA A 262 16.41 -23.45 5.88
C ALA A 262 16.44 -24.99 5.95
N ARG A 263 15.39 -25.68 5.51
CA ARG A 263 15.35 -27.15 5.37
C ARG A 263 15.87 -27.62 4.01
N GLY A 264 16.20 -26.70 3.08
CA GLY A 264 16.61 -27.03 1.73
C GLY A 264 15.45 -27.27 0.75
N GLU A 265 14.21 -26.99 1.14
CA GLU A 265 13.04 -27.12 0.28
C GLU A 265 12.93 -25.89 -0.63
N VAL A 266 12.53 -26.09 -1.89
CA VAL A 266 12.43 -25.04 -2.90
C VAL A 266 10.97 -24.84 -3.30
N LYS A 267 10.50 -23.57 -3.28
CA LYS A 267 9.25 -23.18 -3.91
C LYS A 267 9.47 -21.97 -4.81
N ASP A 268 8.79 -21.91 -5.95
CA ASP A 268 8.75 -20.71 -6.78
C ASP A 268 7.75 -19.69 -6.21
N LEU A 269 7.87 -18.42 -6.66
CA LEU A 269 6.99 -17.35 -6.15
C LEU A 269 5.52 -17.58 -6.48
N TYR A 270 5.23 -18.17 -7.64
CA TYR A 270 3.84 -18.42 -8.02
C TYR A 270 3.19 -19.39 -7.03
N THR A 271 3.85 -20.49 -6.72
CA THR A 271 3.41 -21.49 -5.73
C THR A 271 3.27 -20.88 -4.32
N ILE A 272 4.19 -20.00 -3.93
CA ILE A 272 4.13 -19.33 -2.62
C ILE A 272 2.89 -18.43 -2.52
N PHE A 273 2.58 -17.67 -3.57
CA PHE A 273 1.48 -16.71 -3.55
C PHE A 273 0.11 -17.30 -3.85
N GLU A 274 0.02 -18.47 -4.48
CA GLU A 274 -1.24 -19.13 -4.81
C GLU A 274 -2.16 -19.33 -3.60
N GLN A 275 -1.57 -19.59 -2.43
CA GLN A 275 -2.29 -19.78 -1.16
C GLN A 275 -2.61 -18.47 -0.42
N THR A 276 -2.16 -17.32 -0.93
CA THR A 276 -2.40 -16.01 -0.32
C THR A 276 -3.69 -15.38 -0.83
N VAL A 277 -4.15 -14.32 -0.15
CA VAL A 277 -5.29 -13.50 -0.61
C VAL A 277 -5.01 -12.85 -1.98
N GLN A 278 -3.74 -12.58 -2.29
CA GLN A 278 -3.33 -11.93 -3.53
C GLN A 278 -3.34 -12.87 -4.73
N LYS A 279 -3.20 -14.19 -4.52
CA LYS A 279 -3.15 -15.24 -5.56
C LYS A 279 -1.98 -15.14 -6.56
N VAL A 280 -1.53 -13.93 -6.86
CA VAL A 280 -0.45 -13.64 -7.81
C VAL A 280 0.60 -12.76 -7.12
N PRO A 281 1.90 -13.05 -7.30
CA PRO A 281 2.96 -12.22 -6.75
C PRO A 281 2.86 -10.78 -7.27
N PRO A 282 2.97 -9.75 -6.43
CA PRO A 282 3.05 -8.37 -6.89
C PRO A 282 4.39 -8.09 -7.60
N ALA A 283 4.41 -7.07 -8.45
CA ALA A 283 5.63 -6.66 -9.16
C ALA A 283 6.79 -6.39 -8.19
N GLY A 284 7.99 -6.91 -8.52
CA GLY A 284 9.18 -6.81 -7.69
C GLY A 284 9.19 -7.73 -6.45
N ALA A 285 8.26 -8.71 -6.36
CA ALA A 285 8.35 -9.77 -5.36
C ALA A 285 9.61 -10.61 -5.60
N GLY A 286 10.34 -10.96 -4.54
CA GLY A 286 11.61 -11.70 -4.63
C GLY A 286 12.86 -10.82 -4.84
N GLU A 287 12.70 -9.53 -5.16
CA GLU A 287 13.81 -8.59 -5.38
C GLU A 287 14.19 -7.78 -4.13
N CYS A 288 13.52 -7.99 -3.01
CA CYS A 288 13.85 -7.33 -1.74
C CYS A 288 15.17 -7.83 -1.17
N ALA A 289 15.78 -7.03 -0.27
CA ALA A 289 17.12 -7.32 0.26
C ALA A 289 17.14 -8.64 1.07
N LEU A 290 16.23 -8.83 2.02
CA LEU A 290 16.26 -10.02 2.90
C LEU A 290 16.06 -11.35 2.15
N PRO A 291 15.12 -11.51 1.20
CA PRO A 291 15.05 -12.73 0.37
C PRO A 291 16.34 -13.06 -0.37
N LYS A 292 17.05 -12.06 -0.92
CA LYS A 292 18.36 -12.27 -1.58
C LYS A 292 19.41 -12.76 -0.59
N LEU A 293 19.45 -12.16 0.60
CA LEU A 293 20.40 -12.50 1.66
C LEU A 293 20.20 -13.94 2.15
N LEU A 294 18.97 -14.33 2.47
CA LEU A 294 18.65 -15.69 2.91
C LEU A 294 18.92 -16.72 1.83
N GLN A 295 18.52 -16.43 0.57
CA GLN A 295 18.80 -17.32 -0.56
C GLN A 295 20.29 -17.58 -0.69
N TYR A 296 21.10 -16.51 -0.64
CA TYR A 296 22.55 -16.63 -0.73
C TYR A 296 23.13 -17.41 0.44
N ALA A 297 22.69 -17.14 1.65
CA ALA A 297 23.13 -17.85 2.85
C ALA A 297 22.86 -19.36 2.74
N TYR A 298 21.65 -19.77 2.35
CA TYR A 298 21.29 -21.18 2.21
C TYR A 298 22.06 -21.88 1.10
N LEU A 299 22.24 -21.24 -0.06
CA LEU A 299 23.03 -21.79 -1.17
C LEU A 299 24.49 -22.03 -0.77
N HIS A 300 25.04 -21.19 0.09
CA HIS A 300 26.44 -21.31 0.56
C HIS A 300 26.59 -22.00 1.92
N GLN A 301 25.52 -22.62 2.43
CA GLN A 301 25.51 -23.33 3.72
C GLN A 301 25.99 -22.46 4.89
N LEU A 302 25.61 -21.17 4.88
CA LEU A 302 25.85 -20.22 5.96
C LEU A 302 24.64 -20.23 6.90
N LYS A 303 24.88 -20.24 8.22
CA LYS A 303 23.82 -20.16 9.21
C LYS A 303 23.42 -18.69 9.42
N PRO A 304 22.19 -18.26 9.09
CA PRO A 304 21.68 -16.94 9.43
C PRO A 304 21.52 -16.77 10.92
N LEU A 305 21.98 -15.64 11.49
CA LEU A 305 21.87 -15.33 12.91
C LEU A 305 20.95 -14.15 13.20
N ALA A 306 21.12 -13.03 12.49
CA ALA A 306 20.31 -11.82 12.66
C ALA A 306 20.26 -11.02 11.36
N MET A 307 19.23 -10.17 11.22
CA MET A 307 19.07 -9.31 10.05
C MET A 307 18.70 -7.88 10.43
N ALA A 308 19.01 -6.93 9.55
CA ALA A 308 18.41 -5.62 9.56
C ALA A 308 18.29 -5.06 8.15
N GLU A 309 17.21 -4.30 7.90
CA GLU A 309 17.02 -3.54 6.67
C GLU A 309 16.97 -2.05 7.01
N PHE A 310 17.63 -1.19 6.20
CA PHE A 310 17.67 0.25 6.43
C PHE A 310 17.42 1.02 5.12
N TRP A 311 16.86 2.22 5.27
CA TRP A 311 16.60 3.12 4.14
C TRP A 311 17.76 4.06 3.89
N TRP A 312 18.12 4.28 2.63
CA TRP A 312 19.15 5.23 2.22
C TRP A 312 18.59 6.16 1.14
N GLY A 313 18.71 7.48 1.33
CA GLY A 313 18.19 8.51 0.43
C GLY A 313 16.95 9.21 0.97
N ASP A 314 16.30 10.01 0.10
CA ASP A 314 15.12 10.78 0.45
C ASP A 314 13.88 9.92 0.67
N SER A 315 12.92 10.48 1.38
CA SER A 315 11.62 9.83 1.56
C SER A 315 10.85 9.84 0.25
N PRO A 316 10.23 8.73 -0.17
CA PRO A 316 9.29 8.75 -1.29
C PRO A 316 8.14 9.73 -1.05
N LYS A 317 7.61 10.35 -2.11
CA LYS A 317 6.55 11.38 -2.00
C LYS A 317 5.33 10.93 -1.19
N ASN A 318 4.98 9.66 -1.26
CA ASN A 318 3.75 9.11 -0.66
C ASN A 318 4.01 8.29 0.60
N GLU A 319 5.27 8.00 0.93
CA GLU A 319 5.67 7.20 2.10
C GLU A 319 6.59 8.02 2.99
N ILE A 320 6.65 7.62 4.26
CA ILE A 320 7.58 8.23 5.23
C ILE A 320 8.71 7.24 5.44
N ARG A 321 9.90 7.59 4.93
CA ARG A 321 11.15 6.86 5.12
C ARG A 321 12.25 7.86 5.46
N HIS A 322 12.97 7.62 6.52
CA HIS A 322 14.07 8.48 6.94
C HIS A 322 15.41 7.84 6.59
N HIS A 323 16.31 8.66 6.06
CA HIS A 323 17.67 8.24 5.72
C HIS A 323 18.39 7.59 6.91
N GLY A 324 18.97 6.43 6.70
CA GLY A 324 19.72 5.68 7.70
C GLY A 324 18.88 4.92 8.75
N TYR A 325 17.53 5.04 8.73
CA TYR A 325 16.66 4.36 9.69
C TYR A 325 16.40 2.92 9.30
N TYR A 326 16.19 2.09 10.32
CA TYR A 326 15.85 0.69 10.16
C TYR A 326 14.34 0.52 9.99
N TYR A 327 13.97 -0.40 9.12
CA TYR A 327 12.57 -0.70 8.80
C TYR A 327 12.34 -2.21 8.77
N PRO A 328 11.17 -2.69 9.24
CA PRO A 328 10.80 -4.08 9.08
C PRO A 328 10.59 -4.44 7.61
N SER A 329 10.74 -5.73 7.30
CA SER A 329 10.40 -6.26 5.97
C SER A 329 8.95 -6.00 5.61
N CYS A 330 8.66 -5.70 4.34
CA CYS A 330 7.31 -5.38 3.91
C CYS A 330 6.38 -6.61 3.96
N LYS A 331 5.13 -6.41 4.38
CA LYS A 331 4.16 -7.51 4.46
C LYS A 331 3.55 -7.89 3.11
N GLY A 332 3.42 -6.95 2.18
CA GLY A 332 2.75 -7.20 0.90
C GLY A 332 3.54 -8.06 -0.09
N LYS A 333 4.87 -7.91 -0.13
CA LYS A 333 5.76 -8.64 -1.06
C LYS A 333 6.57 -9.72 -0.35
N CYS A 334 7.11 -9.39 0.84
CA CYS A 334 8.10 -10.25 1.51
C CYS A 334 7.47 -11.26 2.46
N GLU A 335 6.34 -10.94 3.10
CA GLU A 335 5.78 -11.82 4.14
C GLU A 335 5.52 -13.26 3.65
N PRO A 336 4.82 -13.52 2.53
CA PRO A 336 4.62 -14.88 2.04
C PRO A 336 5.93 -15.60 1.70
N ILE A 337 6.90 -14.86 1.13
CA ILE A 337 8.22 -15.38 0.77
C ILE A 337 8.99 -15.77 2.02
N LEU A 338 9.05 -14.88 3.02
CA LEU A 338 9.77 -15.10 4.27
C LEU A 338 9.11 -16.18 5.12
N GLN A 339 7.77 -16.30 5.11
CA GLN A 339 7.08 -17.42 5.76
C GLN A 339 7.54 -18.79 5.23
N HIS A 340 7.89 -18.88 3.93
CA HIS A 340 8.51 -20.08 3.38
C HIS A 340 10.00 -20.17 3.73
N MET A 341 10.78 -19.11 3.49
CA MET A 341 12.24 -19.13 3.63
C MET A 341 12.71 -19.35 5.06
N LEU A 342 11.96 -18.93 6.06
CA LEU A 342 12.28 -19.08 7.49
C LEU A 342 11.92 -20.45 8.06
N GLN A 343 11.25 -21.32 7.32
CA GLN A 343 10.96 -22.69 7.77
C GLN A 343 12.24 -23.47 8.00
N GLY A 344 12.43 -23.93 9.25
CA GLY A 344 13.64 -24.61 9.70
C GLY A 344 14.62 -23.74 10.48
N LEU A 345 14.39 -22.41 10.55
CA LEU A 345 15.09 -21.53 11.50
C LEU A 345 14.29 -21.37 12.81
N GLU A 346 15.00 -21.28 13.91
CA GLU A 346 14.44 -20.78 15.17
C GLU A 346 14.38 -19.25 15.08
N VAL A 347 13.17 -18.72 14.92
CA VAL A 347 12.91 -17.29 14.77
C VAL A 347 12.38 -16.72 16.08
N ASP A 348 12.78 -15.49 16.42
CA ASP A 348 12.22 -14.77 17.57
C ASP A 348 10.69 -14.68 17.46
N GLU A 349 10.04 -14.73 18.59
CA GLU A 349 8.61 -14.49 18.65
C GLU A 349 8.30 -13.05 18.24
N ASN A 350 7.10 -12.85 17.69
CA ASN A 350 6.65 -11.51 17.37
C ASN A 350 6.55 -10.68 18.66
N PRO A 351 7.39 -9.65 18.87
CA PRO A 351 7.39 -8.88 20.12
C PRO A 351 6.04 -8.22 20.44
N LEU A 352 5.20 -8.03 19.42
CA LEU A 352 3.83 -7.51 19.60
C LEU A 352 2.89 -8.52 20.27
N LEU A 353 3.24 -9.81 20.32
CA LEU A 353 2.44 -10.82 21.00
C LEU A 353 2.73 -10.87 22.49
N ASN A 354 3.94 -10.50 22.90
CA ASN A 354 4.42 -10.62 24.30
C ASN A 354 4.14 -9.37 25.15
N SER A 355 3.54 -8.30 24.60
CA SER A 355 3.29 -7.04 25.32
C SER A 355 1.96 -7.02 26.10
N ILE A 356 1.32 -8.18 26.30
CA ILE A 356 0.03 -8.26 26.99
C ILE A 356 0.24 -8.84 28.37
N HIS A 357 0.14 -7.99 29.37
CA HIS A 357 -0.04 -8.41 30.77
C HIS A 357 -1.50 -8.89 30.91
N GLU A 358 -1.72 -10.20 30.85
CA GLU A 358 -3.07 -10.81 31.02
C GLU A 358 -3.71 -10.45 32.38
N ASP A 359 -2.93 -10.03 33.35
CA ASP A 359 -3.35 -9.77 34.74
C ASP A 359 -3.66 -8.28 35.04
N GLU A 360 -3.41 -7.32 34.13
CA GLU A 360 -3.75 -5.92 34.38
C GLU A 360 -5.23 -5.64 34.10
N GLU A 361 -6.00 -5.24 35.12
CA GLU A 361 -7.38 -4.78 34.91
C GLU A 361 -7.42 -3.50 34.06
N LEU A 362 -8.38 -3.47 33.14
CA LEU A 362 -8.61 -2.28 32.31
C LEU A 362 -9.15 -1.12 33.18
N GLU A 363 -8.41 -0.02 33.26
CA GLU A 363 -8.80 1.16 34.03
C GLU A 363 -10.08 1.78 33.47
N ILE A 364 -11.14 1.85 34.31
CA ILE A 364 -12.39 2.55 33.98
C ILE A 364 -12.29 3.98 34.51
N VAL A 365 -12.37 4.94 33.58
CA VAL A 365 -12.29 6.38 33.90
C VAL A 365 -13.68 6.97 34.17
N TYR A 366 -14.69 6.47 33.48
CA TYR A 366 -16.09 6.85 33.68
C TYR A 366 -16.99 5.65 33.38
N GLU A 367 -18.05 5.50 34.15
CA GLU A 367 -19.05 4.46 33.96
C GLU A 367 -20.42 4.91 34.43
N ASP A 368 -21.45 4.56 33.65
CA ASP A 368 -22.84 4.62 34.06
C ASP A 368 -23.62 3.39 33.52
N GLU A 369 -24.94 3.43 33.59
CA GLU A 369 -25.80 2.35 33.10
C GLU A 369 -25.64 2.09 31.60
N TRP A 370 -25.31 3.11 30.81
CA TRP A 370 -25.42 3.13 29.35
C TRP A 370 -24.10 3.06 28.59
N LEU A 371 -23.04 3.58 29.18
CA LEU A 371 -21.72 3.64 28.55
C LEU A 371 -20.59 3.53 29.57
N VAL A 372 -19.41 3.25 29.06
CA VAL A 372 -18.15 3.24 29.81
C VAL A 372 -17.05 3.92 29.00
N VAL A 373 -16.18 4.67 29.69
CA VAL A 373 -14.96 5.23 29.11
C VAL A 373 -13.77 4.61 29.84
N VAL A 374 -12.91 3.97 29.09
CA VAL A 374 -11.73 3.28 29.63
C VAL A 374 -10.45 3.99 29.21
N ASN A 375 -9.41 3.85 30.01
CA ASN A 375 -8.04 4.18 29.65
C ASN A 375 -7.40 2.95 28.99
N LYS A 376 -7.35 2.91 27.66
CA LYS A 376 -6.72 1.80 26.94
C LYS A 376 -5.20 1.89 27.10
N PRO A 377 -4.50 0.85 27.58
CA PRO A 377 -3.04 0.85 27.62
C PRO A 377 -2.45 0.80 26.19
N ALA A 378 -1.20 1.27 26.06
CA ALA A 378 -0.42 1.07 24.84
C ALA A 378 -0.17 -0.44 24.64
N GLY A 379 -0.16 -0.89 23.38
CA GLY A 379 0.02 -2.31 23.03
C GLY A 379 -1.26 -3.15 22.97
N MET A 380 -2.38 -2.70 23.56
CA MET A 380 -3.65 -3.41 23.54
C MET A 380 -4.49 -3.04 22.29
N LEU A 381 -5.17 -4.02 21.71
CA LEU A 381 -6.15 -3.80 20.65
C LEU A 381 -7.44 -3.17 21.18
N SER A 382 -8.07 -2.27 20.41
CA SER A 382 -9.42 -1.77 20.71
C SER A 382 -10.50 -2.81 20.42
N VAL A 383 -10.34 -3.55 19.32
CA VAL A 383 -11.23 -4.63 18.85
C VAL A 383 -10.38 -5.84 18.44
N PRO A 384 -10.97 -7.05 18.44
CA PRO A 384 -10.27 -8.25 17.99
C PRO A 384 -9.65 -8.06 16.60
N GLY A 385 -8.45 -8.59 16.42
CA GLY A 385 -7.78 -8.71 15.11
C GLY A 385 -8.39 -9.85 14.29
N LYS A 386 -7.73 -10.18 13.17
CA LYS A 386 -8.09 -11.38 12.37
C LYS A 386 -7.72 -12.69 13.08
N GLU A 387 -6.78 -12.64 14.00
CA GLU A 387 -6.40 -13.74 14.87
C GLU A 387 -7.25 -13.60 16.14
N GLU A 388 -8.15 -14.56 16.39
CA GLU A 388 -9.15 -14.51 17.47
C GLU A 388 -8.53 -14.52 18.87
N ASP A 389 -7.28 -14.96 19.01
CA ASP A 389 -6.59 -15.18 20.31
C ASP A 389 -5.98 -13.91 20.93
N ARG A 390 -6.06 -12.76 20.26
CA ARG A 390 -5.48 -11.52 20.80
C ARG A 390 -6.43 -10.80 21.75
N ASP A 391 -5.93 -10.48 22.93
CA ASP A 391 -6.64 -9.66 23.91
C ASP A 391 -6.99 -8.27 23.35
N SER A 392 -8.15 -7.76 23.71
CA SER A 392 -8.64 -6.45 23.29
C SER A 392 -9.56 -5.83 24.32
N VAL A 393 -9.70 -4.52 24.29
CA VAL A 393 -10.68 -3.80 25.12
C VAL A 393 -12.07 -4.40 24.94
N TYR A 394 -12.45 -4.75 23.73
CA TYR A 394 -13.74 -5.41 23.45
C TYR A 394 -13.90 -6.72 24.22
N HIS A 395 -12.91 -7.63 24.18
CA HIS A 395 -12.99 -8.92 24.87
C HIS A 395 -13.10 -8.75 26.38
N ARG A 396 -12.27 -7.89 26.98
CA ARG A 396 -12.29 -7.61 28.41
C ARG A 396 -13.62 -7.01 28.86
N LEU A 397 -14.15 -6.03 28.12
CA LEU A 397 -15.42 -5.42 28.46
C LEU A 397 -16.62 -6.34 28.17
N LYS A 398 -16.57 -7.18 27.15
CA LYS A 398 -17.63 -8.18 26.92
C LYS A 398 -17.68 -9.23 28.03
N LYS A 399 -16.53 -9.61 28.58
CA LYS A 399 -16.44 -10.47 29.77
C LYS A 399 -16.99 -9.78 31.02
N LYS A 400 -16.69 -8.47 31.20
CA LYS A 400 -17.17 -7.68 32.36
C LYS A 400 -18.67 -7.34 32.28
N TYR A 401 -19.19 -7.10 31.05
CA TYR A 401 -20.57 -6.75 30.78
C TYR A 401 -21.22 -7.77 29.84
N PRO A 402 -21.55 -8.98 30.32
CA PRO A 402 -22.08 -10.07 29.47
C PRO A 402 -23.42 -9.70 28.83
N ASP A 403 -24.23 -8.88 29.51
CA ASP A 403 -25.56 -8.43 29.06
C ASP A 403 -25.51 -7.25 28.07
N ALA A 404 -24.31 -6.70 27.79
CA ALA A 404 -24.18 -5.60 26.84
C ALA A 404 -24.60 -6.05 25.43
N THR A 405 -25.43 -5.21 24.78
CA THR A 405 -25.99 -5.47 23.44
C THR A 405 -25.26 -4.67 22.36
N GLY A 406 -25.18 -5.23 21.15
CA GLY A 406 -24.56 -4.57 19.99
C GLY A 406 -23.02 -4.61 19.97
N PRO A 407 -22.39 -3.80 19.08
CA PRO A 407 -20.95 -3.85 18.85
C PRO A 407 -20.06 -3.29 19.95
N MET A 408 -20.61 -2.63 20.96
CA MET A 408 -19.95 -1.95 22.09
C MET A 408 -18.95 -0.84 21.68
N ILE A 409 -17.91 -1.14 20.91
CA ILE A 409 -16.83 -0.20 20.56
C ILE A 409 -17.31 0.80 19.54
N VAL A 410 -17.36 2.07 19.93
CA VAL A 410 -17.91 3.18 19.11
C VAL A 410 -16.85 3.74 18.15
N HIS A 411 -15.61 3.82 18.60
CA HIS A 411 -14.44 4.25 17.83
C HIS A 411 -13.23 3.44 18.25
N ARG A 412 -12.12 3.60 17.56
CA ARG A 412 -10.92 2.80 17.85
C ARG A 412 -9.68 3.68 18.00
N LEU A 413 -8.79 3.29 18.88
CA LEU A 413 -7.41 3.73 18.95
C LEU A 413 -6.52 2.68 18.29
N ASP A 414 -5.40 3.11 17.71
CA ASP A 414 -4.37 2.20 17.24
C ASP A 414 -3.81 1.37 18.41
N MET A 415 -3.28 0.19 18.13
CA MET A 415 -2.74 -0.72 19.16
C MET A 415 -1.71 0.00 20.04
N ALA A 416 -0.75 0.71 19.44
CA ALA A 416 0.30 1.42 20.14
C ALA A 416 -0.16 2.71 20.86
N THR A 417 -1.32 3.28 20.51
CA THR A 417 -1.87 4.51 21.11
C THR A 417 -2.58 4.18 22.41
N SER A 418 -2.26 4.91 23.49
CA SER A 418 -2.96 4.82 24.77
C SER A 418 -4.07 5.88 24.93
N GLY A 419 -4.90 5.75 25.98
CA GLY A 419 -5.84 6.77 26.41
C GLY A 419 -7.31 6.44 26.25
N LEU A 420 -8.14 7.47 26.29
CA LEU A 420 -9.59 7.37 26.43
C LEU A 420 -10.25 6.69 25.24
N LEU A 421 -10.97 5.60 25.51
CA LEU A 421 -11.79 4.87 24.55
C LEU A 421 -13.24 4.81 25.04
N LEU A 422 -14.16 5.37 24.26
CA LEU A 422 -15.59 5.43 24.57
C LEU A 422 -16.28 4.15 24.07
N VAL A 423 -17.07 3.53 24.94
CA VAL A 423 -17.71 2.24 24.73
C VAL A 423 -19.17 2.30 25.14
N ALA A 424 -20.07 1.78 24.32
CA ALA A 424 -21.50 1.70 24.60
C ALA A 424 -21.88 0.32 25.19
N LYS A 425 -22.80 0.30 26.14
CA LYS A 425 -23.33 -0.93 26.73
C LYS A 425 -24.58 -1.44 25.98
N THR A 426 -25.27 -0.57 25.20
CA THR A 426 -26.44 -0.96 24.39
C THR A 426 -26.28 -0.57 22.93
N LYS A 427 -27.03 -1.24 22.06
CA LYS A 427 -27.03 -0.98 20.61
C LYS A 427 -27.52 0.43 20.27
N GLU A 428 -28.53 0.91 20.98
CA GLU A 428 -29.12 2.26 20.77
C GLU A 428 -28.12 3.34 21.12
N VAL A 429 -27.45 3.22 22.27
CA VAL A 429 -26.40 4.13 22.71
C VAL A 429 -25.21 4.10 21.72
N HIS A 430 -24.84 2.91 21.24
CA HIS A 430 -23.81 2.78 20.22
C HIS A 430 -24.15 3.55 18.94
N GLN A 431 -25.38 3.39 18.41
CA GLN A 431 -25.83 4.10 17.21
C GLN A 431 -25.84 5.63 17.41
N HIS A 432 -26.29 6.08 18.57
CA HIS A 432 -26.33 7.50 18.89
C HIS A 432 -24.93 8.14 18.98
N LEU A 433 -23.99 7.45 19.62
CA LEU A 433 -22.60 7.88 19.70
C LEU A 433 -21.90 7.83 18.34
N GLN A 434 -22.17 6.81 17.51
CA GLN A 434 -21.66 6.76 16.14
C GLN A 434 -22.17 7.94 15.28
N ALA A 435 -23.43 8.35 15.44
CA ALA A 435 -23.95 9.52 14.75
C ALA A 435 -23.20 10.81 15.16
N GLN A 436 -22.80 10.94 16.44
CA GLN A 436 -21.98 12.06 16.90
C GLN A 436 -20.56 12.03 16.32
N PHE A 437 -19.95 10.83 16.15
CA PHE A 437 -18.67 10.71 15.45
C PHE A 437 -18.79 11.08 13.97
N ALA A 438 -19.85 10.62 13.30
CA ALA A 438 -20.12 10.90 11.89
C ALA A 438 -20.36 12.39 11.63
N SER A 439 -21.11 13.07 12.51
CA SER A 439 -21.36 14.52 12.45
C SER A 439 -20.19 15.38 12.94
N ARG A 440 -19.10 14.75 13.42
CA ARG A 440 -17.91 15.43 13.98
C ARG A 440 -18.24 16.32 15.19
N SER A 441 -19.31 16.04 15.93
CA SER A 441 -19.70 16.80 17.12
C SER A 441 -18.91 16.42 18.37
N ILE A 442 -18.25 15.27 18.37
CA ILE A 442 -17.35 14.82 19.45
C ILE A 442 -16.02 15.55 19.35
N LYS A 443 -15.62 16.23 20.43
CA LYS A 443 -14.31 16.87 20.51
C LYS A 443 -13.30 15.92 21.14
N LYS A 444 -12.12 15.87 20.58
CA LYS A 444 -11.03 15.00 21.01
C LYS A 444 -9.75 15.81 21.09
N ARG A 445 -8.96 15.55 22.11
CA ARG A 445 -7.58 16.03 22.20
C ARG A 445 -6.66 14.86 22.48
N TYR A 446 -5.58 14.81 21.72
CA TYR A 446 -4.47 13.88 21.93
C TYR A 446 -3.24 14.68 22.33
N VAL A 447 -2.43 14.12 23.21
CA VAL A 447 -1.12 14.65 23.53
C VAL A 447 -0.06 13.70 22.96
N ALA A 448 0.98 14.26 22.39
CA ALA A 448 2.12 13.50 21.88
C ALA A 448 3.44 14.20 22.22
N VAL A 449 4.50 13.42 22.21
CA VAL A 449 5.89 13.90 22.21
C VAL A 449 6.48 13.61 20.84
N LEU A 450 6.96 14.64 20.14
CA LEU A 450 7.65 14.51 18.87
C LEU A 450 9.15 14.33 19.10
N ASP A 451 9.79 13.52 18.26
CA ASP A 451 11.25 13.33 18.25
C ASP A 451 11.94 14.44 17.48
N GLY A 452 12.24 15.53 18.16
CA GLY A 452 12.90 16.69 17.57
C GLY A 452 14.33 16.43 17.06
N ALA A 453 14.96 15.32 17.47
CA ALA A 453 16.28 14.94 16.94
C ALA A 453 16.18 14.38 15.50
N THR A 454 14.99 13.96 15.08
CA THR A 454 14.73 13.36 13.77
C THR A 454 13.88 14.25 12.86
N ALA A 455 13.61 15.49 13.30
CA ALA A 455 12.83 16.45 12.51
C ALA A 455 13.54 16.76 11.19
N THR A 456 12.81 16.65 10.08
CA THR A 456 13.25 17.07 8.75
C THR A 456 13.12 18.58 8.54
N VAL A 457 12.42 19.25 9.47
CA VAL A 457 12.19 20.70 9.49
C VAL A 457 13.05 21.31 10.59
N GLU A 458 13.60 22.49 10.38
CA GLU A 458 14.35 23.21 11.41
C GLU A 458 13.50 23.34 12.69
N LYS A 459 14.06 23.03 13.85
CA LYS A 459 13.37 23.12 15.16
C LYS A 459 12.71 24.48 15.40
N THR A 460 13.33 25.56 14.93
CA THR A 460 12.81 26.94 14.97
C THR A 460 11.44 27.10 14.32
N ALA A 461 11.01 26.12 13.52
CA ALA A 461 9.70 26.13 12.86
C ALA A 461 8.53 25.71 13.77
N LEU A 462 8.78 25.15 14.96
CA LEU A 462 7.73 24.63 15.86
C LEU A 462 7.80 25.22 17.30
N PRO A 463 7.80 26.56 17.47
CA PRO A 463 7.90 27.17 18.80
C PRO A 463 6.66 26.91 19.66
N PRO A 464 6.80 26.92 21.00
CA PRO A 464 5.65 26.83 21.92
C PRO A 464 4.58 27.88 21.62
N GLY A 465 3.31 27.45 21.72
CA GLY A 465 2.14 28.28 21.39
C GLY A 465 1.74 28.29 19.92
N ARG A 466 2.59 27.83 18.98
CA ARG A 466 2.24 27.72 17.57
C ARG A 466 1.04 26.79 17.39
N THR A 467 0.08 27.24 16.62
CA THR A 467 -1.07 26.45 16.17
C THR A 467 -1.04 26.29 14.65
N GLY A 468 -1.67 25.26 14.16
CA GLY A 468 -1.80 25.05 12.72
C GLY A 468 -2.80 23.95 12.40
N ARG A 469 -2.94 23.69 11.10
CA ARG A 469 -3.86 22.70 10.53
C ARG A 469 -3.15 21.92 9.43
N ILE A 470 -3.33 20.61 9.44
CA ILE A 470 -2.75 19.67 8.48
C ILE A 470 -3.90 18.99 7.74
N GLU A 471 -3.85 19.03 6.41
CA GLU A 471 -4.83 18.44 5.51
C GLU A 471 -4.12 17.55 4.50
N LEU A 472 -3.86 16.31 4.88
CA LEU A 472 -3.18 15.31 4.05
C LEU A 472 -4.07 14.07 3.92
N PRO A 473 -4.67 13.83 2.73
CA PRO A 473 -5.56 12.70 2.54
C PRO A 473 -4.80 11.37 2.62
N LEU A 474 -5.38 10.39 3.34
CA LEU A 474 -4.72 9.14 3.68
C LEU A 474 -5.41 7.92 3.07
N CYS A 475 -4.62 6.95 2.62
CA CYS A 475 -5.08 5.61 2.27
C CYS A 475 -4.10 4.56 2.79
N LEU A 476 -4.59 3.31 2.85
CA LEU A 476 -3.77 2.18 3.22
C LEU A 476 -2.71 1.92 2.14
N ASN A 477 -1.45 1.72 2.54
CA ASN A 477 -0.44 1.18 1.64
C ASN A 477 -0.73 -0.31 1.37
N PRO A 478 -1.13 -0.72 0.16
CA PRO A 478 -1.47 -2.10 -0.11
C PRO A 478 -0.25 -3.05 -0.05
N LEU A 479 0.95 -2.52 -0.24
CA LEU A 479 2.20 -3.26 -0.29
C LEU A 479 2.96 -3.27 1.04
N ASP A 480 2.55 -2.45 2.02
CA ASP A 480 3.23 -2.33 3.32
C ASP A 480 2.21 -2.08 4.45
N ARG A 481 1.34 -3.04 4.68
CA ARG A 481 0.37 -2.98 5.80
C ARG A 481 1.08 -3.15 7.15
N PRO A 482 0.66 -2.42 8.19
CA PRO A 482 -0.52 -1.55 8.29
C PRO A 482 -0.27 -0.07 7.93
N ARG A 483 0.85 0.29 7.30
CA ARG A 483 1.20 1.69 6.99
C ARG A 483 0.13 2.38 6.16
N GLN A 484 -0.06 3.66 6.44
CA GLN A 484 -0.86 4.57 5.62
C GLN A 484 0.09 5.46 4.80
N ILE A 485 -0.37 5.86 3.63
CA ILE A 485 0.33 6.79 2.73
C ILE A 485 -0.53 8.01 2.46
N VAL A 486 0.11 9.13 2.16
CA VAL A 486 -0.56 10.31 1.65
C VAL A 486 -0.86 10.10 0.17
N SER A 487 -2.10 10.21 -0.23
CA SER A 487 -2.52 10.09 -1.64
C SER A 487 -3.62 11.10 -1.94
N ARG A 488 -3.35 12.03 -2.85
CA ARG A 488 -4.34 13.03 -3.27
C ARG A 488 -5.40 12.45 -4.21
N GLU A 489 -5.09 11.33 -4.87
CA GLU A 489 -5.98 10.67 -5.82
C GLU A 489 -6.90 9.64 -5.13
N HIS A 490 -6.35 8.82 -4.23
CA HIS A 490 -7.08 7.71 -3.61
C HIS A 490 -7.29 7.86 -2.10
N GLY A 491 -6.68 8.88 -1.50
CA GLY A 491 -6.75 9.14 -0.07
C GLY A 491 -8.10 9.70 0.36
N LYS A 492 -8.56 9.27 1.55
CA LYS A 492 -9.71 9.85 2.22
C LYS A 492 -9.29 11.10 2.97
N GLU A 493 -10.12 12.13 2.93
CA GLU A 493 -9.92 13.37 3.68
C GLU A 493 -9.49 13.09 5.12
N ALA A 494 -8.38 13.71 5.55
CA ALA A 494 -7.86 13.64 6.90
C ALA A 494 -7.40 15.05 7.34
N ILE A 495 -7.95 15.54 8.44
CA ILE A 495 -7.75 16.90 8.92
C ILE A 495 -7.41 16.85 10.41
N THR A 496 -6.29 17.48 10.77
CA THR A 496 -5.80 17.59 12.15
C THR A 496 -5.42 19.04 12.45
N GLU A 497 -6.01 19.62 13.47
CA GLU A 497 -5.51 20.86 14.06
C GLU A 497 -4.52 20.52 15.17
N TYR A 498 -3.56 21.40 15.43
CA TYR A 498 -2.56 21.18 16.46
C TYR A 498 -2.15 22.46 17.19
N ARG A 499 -1.59 22.28 18.38
CA ARG A 499 -0.96 23.32 19.18
C ARG A 499 0.32 22.78 19.83
N ILE A 500 1.44 23.46 19.66
CA ILE A 500 2.68 23.17 20.37
C ILE A 500 2.53 23.62 21.82
N ILE A 501 2.77 22.69 22.75
CA ILE A 501 2.63 22.94 24.20
C ILE A 501 3.97 23.43 24.77
N SER A 502 5.03 22.67 24.54
CA SER A 502 6.37 22.96 25.04
C SER A 502 7.43 22.37 24.15
N GLU A 503 8.63 22.89 24.23
CA GLU A 503 9.80 22.43 23.51
C GLU A 503 10.97 22.24 24.48
N SER A 504 11.77 21.22 24.25
CA SER A 504 13.04 20.93 24.90
C SER A 504 14.13 20.70 23.86
N GLU A 505 15.36 20.46 24.29
CA GLU A 505 16.49 20.24 23.35
C GLU A 505 16.25 19.09 22.35
N LYS A 506 15.54 18.05 22.75
CA LYS A 506 15.32 16.83 21.95
C LYS A 506 13.87 16.54 21.60
N HIS A 507 12.92 17.08 22.36
CA HIS A 507 11.52 16.69 22.27
C HIS A 507 10.58 17.91 22.21
N ILE A 508 9.49 17.76 21.49
CA ILE A 508 8.44 18.77 21.36
C ILE A 508 7.13 18.15 21.85
N ARG A 509 6.50 18.74 22.87
CA ARG A 509 5.18 18.31 23.34
C ARG A 509 4.10 19.04 22.56
N ILE A 510 3.14 18.31 22.01
CA ILE A 510 2.10 18.81 21.10
C ILE A 510 0.72 18.29 21.49
N ALA A 511 -0.29 19.14 21.36
CA ALA A 511 -1.70 18.74 21.38
C ALA A 511 -2.24 18.65 19.95
N PHE A 512 -2.88 17.55 19.61
CA PHE A 512 -3.59 17.32 18.37
C PHE A 512 -5.10 17.32 18.60
N TYR A 513 -5.83 17.96 17.69
CA TYR A 513 -7.30 18.03 17.66
C TYR A 513 -7.79 17.46 16.32
N PRO A 514 -7.94 16.12 16.19
CA PRO A 514 -8.35 15.51 14.93
C PRO A 514 -9.82 15.77 14.64
N LEU A 515 -10.12 16.43 13.52
CA LEU A 515 -11.48 16.64 13.00
C LEU A 515 -11.99 15.38 12.27
N THR A 516 -11.11 14.58 11.74
CA THR A 516 -11.37 13.26 11.14
C THR A 516 -10.70 12.16 11.97
N GLY A 517 -10.99 10.89 11.67
CA GLY A 517 -10.41 9.75 12.41
C GLY A 517 -9.92 8.64 11.46
N ARG A 518 -8.89 8.93 10.64
CA ARG A 518 -8.29 7.90 9.77
C ARG A 518 -7.25 7.09 10.53
N THR A 519 -7.06 5.86 10.12
CA THR A 519 -6.00 5.00 10.66
C THR A 519 -4.65 5.72 10.58
N HIS A 520 -3.87 5.68 11.67
CA HIS A 520 -2.57 6.34 11.82
C HIS A 520 -2.54 7.85 11.49
N GLN A 521 -3.71 8.54 11.48
CA GLN A 521 -3.78 9.93 11.01
C GLN A 521 -2.77 10.85 11.69
N LEU A 522 -2.74 10.89 13.03
CA LEU A 522 -1.84 11.77 13.78
C LEU A 522 -0.38 11.40 13.56
N ARG A 523 -0.10 10.12 13.45
CA ARG A 523 1.25 9.58 13.23
C ARG A 523 1.81 10.02 11.87
N VAL A 524 1.00 9.87 10.80
CA VAL A 524 1.39 10.32 9.45
C VAL A 524 1.48 11.83 9.37
N HIS A 525 0.50 12.57 9.92
CA HIS A 525 0.50 14.03 9.91
C HIS A 525 1.70 14.63 10.66
N ALA A 526 2.16 13.97 11.73
CA ALA A 526 3.37 14.37 12.45
C ALA A 526 4.64 14.12 11.62
N ALA A 527 4.76 12.93 11.04
CA ALA A 527 6.01 12.49 10.42
C ALA A 527 6.18 12.95 8.97
N HIS A 528 5.09 13.16 8.21
CA HIS A 528 5.15 13.50 6.79
C HIS A 528 5.75 14.90 6.57
N PRO A 529 6.65 15.10 5.57
CA PRO A 529 7.28 16.40 5.30
C PRO A 529 6.28 17.54 5.02
N GLU A 530 5.18 17.26 4.34
CA GLU A 530 4.08 18.23 4.12
C GLU A 530 3.20 18.44 5.37
N GLY A 531 3.40 17.67 6.44
CA GLY A 531 2.79 17.85 7.75
C GLY A 531 3.72 18.60 8.69
N LEU A 532 4.12 17.97 9.81
CA LEU A 532 5.08 18.58 10.73
C LEU A 532 6.53 18.20 10.40
N GLY A 533 6.78 17.19 9.59
CA GLY A 533 8.13 16.70 9.31
C GLY A 533 8.89 16.23 10.55
N CYS A 534 8.17 15.92 11.64
CA CYS A 534 8.71 15.56 12.92
C CYS A 534 7.91 14.39 13.50
N PRO A 535 8.39 13.14 13.41
CA PRO A 535 7.65 11.97 13.85
C PRO A 535 7.41 11.96 15.36
N ILE A 536 6.38 11.24 15.79
CA ILE A 536 6.11 11.00 17.20
C ILE A 536 7.21 10.08 17.76
N LEU A 537 7.72 10.40 18.94
CA LEU A 537 8.71 9.59 19.63
C LEU A 537 8.20 8.15 19.84
N GLY A 538 9.02 7.19 19.49
CA GLY A 538 8.67 5.76 19.60
C GLY A 538 7.74 5.25 18.48
N ASP A 539 7.49 6.04 17.45
CA ASP A 539 6.73 5.58 16.28
C ASP A 539 7.60 4.68 15.39
N GLU A 540 7.48 3.38 15.56
CA GLU A 540 8.23 2.37 14.80
C GLU A 540 7.84 2.27 13.32
N LEU A 541 6.66 2.79 12.94
CA LEU A 541 6.21 2.77 11.55
C LEU A 541 6.68 4.00 10.77
N TYR A 542 6.66 5.18 11.38
CA TYR A 542 6.89 6.44 10.69
C TYR A 542 8.06 7.25 11.27
N GLY A 543 8.73 6.72 12.29
CA GLY A 543 9.86 7.33 12.97
C GLY A 543 10.85 6.30 13.47
N LYS A 544 11.34 6.48 14.69
CA LYS A 544 12.30 5.61 15.37
C LYS A 544 11.64 4.95 16.57
N LYS A 545 11.81 3.62 16.72
CA LYS A 545 11.31 2.85 17.85
C LYS A 545 11.92 3.34 19.18
N ALA A 546 11.09 3.43 20.21
CA ALA A 546 11.47 3.60 21.60
C ALA A 546 10.73 2.54 22.47
N ASP A 547 10.68 2.73 23.77
CA ASP A 547 9.96 1.85 24.71
C ASP A 547 8.45 1.79 24.43
N ARG A 548 7.86 2.92 23.98
CA ARG A 548 6.45 3.01 23.59
C ARG A 548 6.23 4.08 22.52
N LEU A 549 5.04 4.11 21.91
CA LEU A 549 4.56 5.26 21.14
C LEU A 549 4.09 6.35 22.12
N TYR A 550 4.69 7.53 22.09
CA TYR A 550 4.34 8.68 22.92
C TYR A 550 3.15 9.46 22.33
N LEU A 551 2.00 8.76 22.25
CA LEU A 551 0.71 9.30 21.76
C LEU A 551 -0.42 8.80 22.67
N HIS A 552 -1.17 9.75 23.23
CA HIS A 552 -2.22 9.48 24.21
C HIS A 552 -3.50 10.25 23.89
N ALA A 553 -4.65 9.57 23.87
CA ALA A 553 -5.97 10.16 23.77
C ALA A 553 -6.39 10.74 25.13
N GLU A 554 -6.07 12.02 25.35
CA GLU A 554 -6.13 12.67 26.67
C GLU A 554 -7.52 13.16 27.03
N TYR A 555 -8.33 13.59 26.06
CA TYR A 555 -9.61 14.26 26.31
C TYR A 555 -10.66 13.89 25.28
N ILE A 556 -11.89 13.68 25.77
CA ILE A 556 -13.08 13.49 24.94
C ILE A 556 -14.27 14.28 25.50
N GLU A 557 -14.99 15.00 24.63
CA GLU A 557 -16.23 15.71 24.95
C GLU A 557 -17.32 15.26 23.99
N PHE A 558 -18.45 14.81 24.53
CA PHE A 558 -19.60 14.33 23.76
C PHE A 558 -20.91 14.60 24.50
N ARG A 559 -22.04 14.54 23.79
CA ARG A 559 -23.38 14.60 24.38
C ARG A 559 -23.79 13.18 24.83
N HIS A 560 -24.13 13.04 26.10
CA HIS A 560 -24.60 11.76 26.63
C HIS A 560 -25.93 11.36 25.96
N PRO A 561 -26.05 10.14 25.39
CA PRO A 561 -27.21 9.74 24.57
C PRO A 561 -28.56 9.79 25.26
N ILE A 562 -28.61 9.58 26.58
CA ILE A 562 -29.86 9.51 27.34
C ILE A 562 -30.13 10.82 28.10
N SER A 563 -29.14 11.33 28.83
CA SER A 563 -29.32 12.53 29.63
C SER A 563 -29.17 13.83 28.86
N GLU A 564 -28.68 13.77 27.62
CA GLU A 564 -28.36 14.87 26.72
C GLU A 564 -27.33 15.89 27.27
N LYS A 565 -26.78 15.64 28.46
CA LYS A 565 -25.75 16.47 29.07
C LYS A 565 -24.42 16.32 28.34
N ILE A 566 -23.64 17.41 28.29
CA ILE A 566 -22.28 17.37 27.76
C ILE A 566 -21.36 16.74 28.82
N LEU A 567 -20.79 15.61 28.51
CA LEU A 567 -19.75 14.98 29.31
C LEU A 567 -18.38 15.40 28.78
N ARG A 568 -17.49 15.74 29.73
CA ARG A 568 -16.08 16.07 29.49
C ARG A 568 -15.22 15.16 30.33
N ILE A 569 -14.48 14.30 29.71
CA ILE A 569 -13.66 13.30 30.38
C ILE A 569 -12.21 13.52 29.97
N GLN A 570 -11.33 13.56 30.96
CA GLN A 570 -9.90 13.76 30.76
C GLN A 570 -9.11 12.72 31.56
N LYS A 571 -8.07 12.21 30.95
CA LYS A 571 -7.05 11.36 31.56
C LYS A 571 -5.69 11.81 31.03
N GLU A 572 -4.85 12.33 31.90
CA GLU A 572 -3.52 12.81 31.51
C GLU A 572 -2.62 11.65 31.07
N ALA A 573 -1.72 11.97 30.15
CA ALA A 573 -0.69 11.04 29.74
C ALA A 573 0.32 10.80 30.88
N ASP A 574 0.83 9.59 30.94
CA ASP A 574 1.84 9.16 31.91
C ASP A 574 3.29 9.55 31.51
N PHE A 575 3.45 10.42 30.49
CA PHE A 575 4.74 10.90 29.95
C PHE A 575 4.78 12.42 29.71
#